data_75f52449f21620f8876940c8d0ddd56b
#
_entry.id   75f52449f21620f8876940c8d0ddd56b
#
_cell.length_a   1.000
_cell.length_b   1.000
_cell.length_c   1.000
_cell.angle_alpha   90.00
_cell.angle_beta   90.00
_cell.angle_gamma   90.00
#
_symmetry.space_group_name_H-M   'P 1'
#
loop_
_entity.id
_entity.type
_entity.pdbx_description
1 polymer ?
#
loop_
_entity_poly.entity_id
_entity_poly.type
_entity_poly.pdbx_seq_one_letter_code
_entity_poly.pdbx_strand_id
1 'polypeptide(L)'
;MRDFPKRLATAEDIRNCKTLVDDGTFAAKDLLEAIEDLENMNYLHCPILAVGEDKKTVTINYCAEAKAGTKAIVGNKTVNITNVTHEEGEPDEHTGDTRLETTIISTSAMVSTEATEIAVTAPYTIYDSLGMTAEELNQIKEELANE
;
A
#
# COMPACT_ATOMS: atom_id res chain seq x y z
N MET A 1 5.16 3.12 -32.20
CA MET A 1 4.89 3.59 -30.83
C MET A 1 6.20 3.67 -30.07
N ARG A 2 6.41 4.73 -29.31
CA ARG A 2 7.64 4.88 -28.51
C ARG A 2 7.57 3.99 -27.27
N ASP A 3 8.75 3.58 -26.78
CA ASP A 3 8.82 2.85 -25.53
C ASP A 3 8.37 3.74 -24.37
N PHE A 4 7.53 3.19 -23.50
CA PHE A 4 7.04 3.92 -22.33
C PHE A 4 8.17 4.05 -21.29
N PRO A 5 8.31 5.22 -20.63
CA PRO A 5 9.31 5.38 -19.59
C PRO A 5 9.05 4.41 -18.42
N LYS A 6 10.12 3.83 -17.88
CA LYS A 6 10.02 2.82 -16.83
C LYS A 6 9.62 3.38 -15.47
N ARG A 7 9.70 4.68 -15.28
CA ARG A 7 9.37 5.36 -14.02
C ARG A 7 8.64 6.66 -14.24
N LEU A 8 7.60 6.84 -13.44
CA LEU A 8 6.94 8.13 -13.30
C LEU A 8 7.35 8.69 -11.93
N ALA A 9 7.80 9.93 -11.87
CA ALA A 9 8.32 10.53 -10.65
C ALA A 9 7.47 11.67 -10.11
N THR A 10 6.70 12.36 -10.97
CA THR A 10 5.91 13.53 -10.60
C THR A 10 4.54 13.52 -11.28
N ALA A 11 3.65 14.39 -10.78
CA ALA A 11 2.35 14.62 -11.41
C ALA A 11 2.52 15.11 -12.86
N GLU A 12 3.54 15.94 -13.10
CA GLU A 12 3.83 16.44 -14.44
C GLU A 12 4.15 15.30 -15.40
N ASP A 13 4.92 14.30 -14.95
CA ASP A 13 5.22 13.12 -15.77
C ASP A 13 3.94 12.39 -16.19
N ILE A 14 3.01 12.22 -15.26
CA ILE A 14 1.73 11.56 -15.54
C ILE A 14 0.91 12.37 -16.53
N ARG A 15 0.82 13.68 -16.35
CA ARG A 15 0.10 14.57 -17.26
C ARG A 15 0.69 14.58 -18.65
N ASN A 16 2.01 14.64 -18.75
CA ASN A 16 2.71 14.61 -20.03
C ASN A 16 2.51 13.27 -20.74
N CYS A 17 2.59 12.16 -20.03
CA CYS A 17 2.31 10.85 -20.61
C CYS A 17 0.86 10.72 -21.05
N LYS A 18 -0.10 11.30 -20.31
CA LYS A 18 -1.51 11.30 -20.70
C LYS A 18 -1.72 12.05 -22.02
N THR A 19 -1.04 13.20 -22.20
CA THR A 19 -1.07 13.95 -23.45
C THR A 19 -0.51 13.12 -24.61
N LEU A 20 0.58 12.39 -24.38
CA LEU A 20 1.19 11.52 -25.37
C LEU A 20 0.34 10.28 -25.68
N VAL A 21 -0.44 9.80 -24.74
CA VAL A 21 -1.45 8.76 -24.99
C VAL A 21 -2.56 9.30 -25.88
N ASP A 22 -3.04 10.49 -25.58
CA ASP A 22 -4.12 11.12 -26.35
C ASP A 22 -3.71 11.39 -27.81
N ASP A 23 -2.44 11.67 -28.06
CA ASP A 23 -1.94 11.88 -29.43
C ASP A 23 -1.46 10.59 -30.12
N GLY A 24 -1.56 9.44 -29.46
CA GLY A 24 -1.20 8.15 -30.02
C GLY A 24 0.26 7.74 -29.87
N THR A 25 1.09 8.53 -29.17
CA THR A 25 2.51 8.22 -28.96
C THR A 25 2.71 7.03 -28.02
N PHE A 26 1.93 6.96 -26.95
CA PHE A 26 1.97 5.85 -25.98
C PHE A 26 0.64 5.10 -25.94
N ALA A 27 0.66 3.84 -25.55
CA ALA A 27 -0.54 3.06 -25.33
C ALA A 27 -1.16 3.41 -23.97
N ALA A 28 -2.50 3.55 -23.91
CA ALA A 28 -3.22 3.81 -22.67
C ALA A 28 -2.93 2.76 -21.61
N LYS A 29 -2.86 1.50 -22.00
CA LYS A 29 -2.54 0.37 -21.13
C LYS A 29 -1.22 0.55 -20.39
N ASP A 30 -0.17 1.05 -21.07
CA ASP A 30 1.15 1.22 -20.49
C ASP A 30 1.13 2.28 -19.38
N LEU A 31 0.44 3.40 -19.62
CA LEU A 31 0.30 4.44 -18.59
C LEU A 31 -0.53 3.94 -17.41
N LEU A 32 -1.62 3.22 -17.67
CA LEU A 32 -2.46 2.66 -16.62
C LEU A 32 -1.67 1.70 -15.71
N GLU A 33 -0.87 0.81 -16.30
CA GLU A 33 0.00 -0.09 -15.54
C GLU A 33 1.02 0.66 -14.69
N ALA A 34 1.62 1.73 -15.25
CA ALA A 34 2.59 2.55 -14.52
C ALA A 34 1.95 3.25 -13.31
N ILE A 35 0.72 3.74 -13.46
CA ILE A 35 -0.03 4.36 -12.36
C ILE A 35 -0.34 3.32 -11.29
N GLU A 36 -0.77 2.12 -11.67
CA GLU A 36 -1.05 1.03 -10.73
C GLU A 36 0.21 0.63 -9.95
N ASP A 37 1.37 0.58 -10.61
CA ASP A 37 2.64 0.30 -9.95
C ASP A 37 2.98 1.37 -8.91
N LEU A 38 2.74 2.64 -9.20
CA LEU A 38 2.93 3.73 -8.24
C LEU A 38 1.99 3.60 -7.04
N GLU A 39 0.74 3.23 -7.27
CA GLU A 39 -0.22 3.02 -6.17
C GLU A 39 0.20 1.85 -5.27
N ASN A 40 0.78 0.80 -5.84
CA ASN A 40 1.27 -0.34 -5.07
C ASN A 40 2.47 0.04 -4.18
N MET A 41 3.24 1.05 -4.54
CA MET A 41 4.32 1.58 -3.70
C MET A 41 3.81 2.31 -2.45
N ASN A 42 2.51 2.58 -2.37
CA ASN A 42 1.90 3.23 -1.22
C ASN A 42 1.63 2.26 -0.05
N TYR A 43 2.19 1.07 -0.09
CA TYR A 43 2.05 0.07 0.95
C TYR A 43 3.38 -0.17 1.65
N LEU A 44 3.30 -0.43 2.96
CA LEU A 44 4.44 -0.85 3.76
C LEU A 44 4.41 -2.37 3.89
N HIS A 45 5.44 -3.03 3.44
CA HIS A 45 5.54 -4.48 3.44
C HIS A 45 6.20 -4.96 4.74
N CYS A 46 5.48 -5.75 5.51
CA CYS A 46 5.92 -6.24 6.80
C CYS A 46 5.91 -7.77 6.83
N PRO A 47 7.00 -8.41 7.28
CA PRO A 47 7.00 -9.87 7.47
C PRO A 47 5.98 -10.26 8.55
N ILE A 48 5.25 -11.33 8.31
CA ILE A 48 4.31 -11.88 9.28
C ILE A 48 5.07 -12.75 10.27
N LEU A 49 4.95 -12.45 11.57
CA LEU A 49 5.56 -13.24 12.64
C LEU A 49 4.66 -14.40 13.07
N ALA A 50 3.35 -14.17 13.11
CA ALA A 50 2.37 -15.19 13.50
C ALA A 50 0.98 -14.83 12.96
N VAL A 51 0.16 -15.85 12.75
CA VAL A 51 -1.27 -15.71 12.42
C VAL A 51 -2.06 -16.33 13.56
N GLY A 52 -3.08 -15.62 14.06
CA GLY A 52 -3.92 -16.11 15.15
C GLY A 52 -4.73 -17.34 14.77
N GLU A 53 -5.24 -18.05 15.77
CA GLU A 53 -6.03 -19.28 15.57
C GLU A 53 -7.30 -19.04 14.77
N ASP A 54 -7.91 -17.86 14.92
CA ASP A 54 -9.11 -17.47 14.18
C ASP A 54 -8.81 -17.07 12.73
N LYS A 55 -7.52 -16.98 12.36
CA LYS A 55 -7.04 -16.53 11.06
C LYS A 55 -7.46 -15.09 10.72
N LYS A 56 -7.89 -14.32 11.71
CA LYS A 56 -8.29 -12.92 11.56
C LYS A 56 -7.38 -11.97 12.32
N THR A 57 -6.27 -12.46 12.85
CA THR A 57 -5.24 -11.63 13.47
C THR A 57 -3.87 -11.97 12.91
N VAL A 58 -3.07 -10.94 12.69
CA VAL A 58 -1.71 -11.06 12.17
C VAL A 58 -0.78 -10.28 13.08
N THR A 59 0.27 -10.92 13.56
CA THR A 59 1.30 -10.28 14.38
C THR A 59 2.51 -9.96 13.50
N ILE A 60 2.97 -8.72 13.58
CA ILE A 60 4.13 -8.22 12.86
C ILE A 60 5.04 -7.43 13.81
N ASN A 61 6.24 -7.08 13.36
CA ASN A 61 7.09 -6.15 14.07
C ASN A 61 6.36 -4.81 14.17
N TYR A 62 6.69 -4.02 15.19
CA TYR A 62 6.03 -2.74 15.42
C TYR A 62 5.91 -1.91 14.14
N CYS A 63 4.70 -1.49 13.85
CA CYS A 63 4.37 -0.67 12.68
C CYS A 63 3.38 0.42 13.11
N ALA A 64 3.91 1.62 13.36
CA ALA A 64 3.10 2.76 13.79
C ALA A 64 2.06 3.18 12.75
N GLU A 65 2.30 2.86 11.49
CA GLU A 65 1.47 3.26 10.36
C GLU A 65 0.24 2.37 10.17
N ALA A 66 0.21 1.17 10.77
CA ALA A 66 -0.95 0.29 10.70
C ALA A 66 -2.13 0.91 11.46
N LYS A 67 -3.28 1.04 10.82
CA LYS A 67 -4.46 1.69 11.40
C LYS A 67 -5.75 0.99 11.04
N ALA A 68 -6.69 0.94 11.98
CA ALA A 68 -8.04 0.45 11.72
C ALA A 68 -8.74 1.35 10.69
N GLY A 69 -9.58 0.77 9.86
CA GLY A 69 -10.29 1.47 8.81
C GLY A 69 -9.53 1.57 7.49
N THR A 70 -8.31 1.05 7.43
CA THR A 70 -7.51 0.99 6.21
C THR A 70 -7.53 -0.42 5.63
N LYS A 71 -6.98 -0.58 4.42
CA LYS A 71 -6.87 -1.87 3.76
C LYS A 71 -5.47 -2.43 3.88
N ALA A 72 -5.37 -3.75 3.87
CA ALA A 72 -4.09 -4.46 3.82
C ALA A 72 -4.18 -5.61 2.80
N ILE A 73 -3.02 -6.00 2.30
CA ILE A 73 -2.91 -7.15 1.39
C ILE A 73 -2.14 -8.23 2.13
N VAL A 74 -2.77 -9.39 2.35
CA VAL A 74 -2.15 -10.54 3.00
C VAL A 74 -2.04 -11.66 1.97
N GLY A 75 -0.81 -11.97 1.58
CA GLY A 75 -0.59 -12.83 0.43
C GLY A 75 -1.16 -12.18 -0.82
N ASN A 76 -2.15 -12.79 -1.44
CA ASN A 76 -2.81 -12.25 -2.63
C ASN A 76 -4.22 -11.70 -2.33
N LYS A 77 -4.58 -11.60 -1.05
CA LYS A 77 -5.94 -11.21 -0.65
C LYS A 77 -5.95 -9.84 -0.02
N THR A 78 -6.83 -8.96 -0.49
CA THR A 78 -7.07 -7.65 0.11
C THR A 78 -8.12 -7.80 1.22
N VAL A 79 -7.79 -7.30 2.42
CA VAL A 79 -8.67 -7.34 3.59
C VAL A 79 -8.77 -5.96 4.21
N ASN A 80 -9.83 -5.73 4.98
CA ASN A 80 -9.96 -4.49 5.76
C ASN A 80 -9.37 -4.72 7.16
N ILE A 81 -8.65 -3.73 7.66
CA ILE A 81 -8.15 -3.74 9.03
C ILE A 81 -9.27 -3.23 9.95
N THR A 82 -9.70 -4.06 10.90
CA THR A 82 -10.79 -3.73 11.82
C THR A 82 -10.27 -3.20 13.15
N ASN A 83 -9.08 -3.62 13.56
CA ASN A 83 -8.47 -3.17 14.81
C ASN A 83 -6.96 -3.33 14.74
N VAL A 84 -6.24 -2.48 15.48
CA VAL A 84 -4.78 -2.55 15.59
C VAL A 84 -4.42 -2.36 17.07
N THR A 85 -3.56 -3.25 17.57
CA THR A 85 -3.02 -3.18 18.93
C THR A 85 -1.50 -3.18 18.85
N HIS A 86 -0.87 -2.24 19.53
CA HIS A 86 0.59 -2.20 19.66
C HIS A 86 0.97 -2.73 21.02
N GLU A 87 1.83 -3.74 21.07
CA GLU A 87 2.26 -4.35 22.32
C GLU A 87 3.69 -3.98 22.67
N GLU A 88 3.92 -3.74 23.96
CA GLU A 88 5.25 -3.47 24.49
C GLU A 88 6.01 -4.79 24.66
N GLY A 89 7.32 -4.72 24.43
CA GLY A 89 8.22 -5.82 24.74
C GLY A 89 8.59 -5.85 26.20
N GLU A 90 9.59 -6.68 26.55
CA GLU A 90 10.07 -6.77 27.91
C GLU A 90 10.77 -5.46 28.34
N PRO A 91 10.67 -5.06 29.63
CA PRO A 91 11.36 -3.89 30.14
C PRO A 91 12.88 -4.00 29.99
N ASP A 92 13.52 -2.87 29.69
CA ASP A 92 14.98 -2.79 29.66
C ASP A 92 15.55 -3.08 31.04
N GLU A 93 16.56 -3.94 31.11
CA GLU A 93 17.17 -4.35 32.40
C GLU A 93 17.85 -3.19 33.14
N HIS A 94 18.27 -2.17 32.42
CA HIS A 94 19.01 -1.03 33.02
C HIS A 94 18.11 0.14 33.38
N THR A 95 17.11 0.43 32.55
CA THR A 95 16.25 1.61 32.73
C THR A 95 14.85 1.26 33.22
N GLY A 96 14.41 0.02 33.04
CA GLY A 96 13.04 -0.41 33.35
C GLY A 96 12.01 0.10 32.34
N ASP A 97 12.45 0.79 31.31
CA ASP A 97 11.55 1.32 30.27
C ASP A 97 11.17 0.22 29.29
N THR A 98 9.93 0.30 28.80
CA THR A 98 9.45 -0.57 27.73
C THR A 98 9.32 0.22 26.45
N ARG A 99 9.35 -0.50 25.32
CA ARG A 99 9.08 0.08 24.01
C ARG A 99 8.17 -0.84 23.23
N LEU A 100 7.43 -0.27 22.29
CA LEU A 100 6.55 -1.04 21.42
C LEU A 100 7.39 -1.93 20.50
N GLU A 101 7.14 -3.22 20.51
CA GLU A 101 7.91 -4.20 19.72
C GLU A 101 7.08 -4.93 18.69
N THR A 102 5.77 -5.09 18.92
CA THR A 102 4.89 -5.81 18.01
C THR A 102 3.60 -5.06 17.74
N THR A 103 3.01 -5.34 16.59
CA THR A 103 1.72 -4.83 16.19
C THR A 103 0.83 -6.01 15.84
N ILE A 104 -0.36 -6.07 16.42
CA ILE A 104 -1.37 -7.09 16.12
C ILE A 104 -2.46 -6.43 15.30
N ILE A 105 -2.68 -6.96 14.09
CA ILE A 105 -3.67 -6.43 13.15
C ILE A 105 -4.83 -7.40 13.07
N SER A 106 -6.04 -6.91 13.38
CA SER A 106 -7.27 -7.68 13.18
C SER A 106 -7.86 -7.35 11.81
N THR A 107 -8.32 -8.38 11.11
CA THR A 107 -8.83 -8.25 9.74
C THR A 107 -10.31 -8.63 9.66
N SER A 108 -11.01 -8.08 8.67
CA SER A 108 -12.43 -8.38 8.44
C SER A 108 -12.68 -9.77 7.88
N ALA A 109 -11.68 -10.36 7.25
CA ALA A 109 -11.76 -11.69 6.63
C ALA A 109 -10.59 -12.55 7.07
N MET A 110 -10.75 -13.86 7.02
CA MET A 110 -9.70 -14.81 7.36
C MET A 110 -8.54 -14.70 6.38
N VAL A 111 -7.31 -14.79 6.90
CA VAL A 111 -6.08 -14.77 6.10
C VAL A 111 -5.47 -16.17 6.09
N SER A 112 -4.60 -16.42 5.11
CA SER A 112 -3.89 -17.69 5.01
C SER A 112 -2.83 -17.81 6.11
N THR A 113 -2.76 -18.97 6.78
CA THR A 113 -1.69 -19.24 7.74
C THR A 113 -0.32 -19.42 7.06
N GLU A 114 -0.31 -19.61 5.75
CA GLU A 114 0.90 -19.72 4.95
C GLU A 114 1.41 -18.38 4.43
N ALA A 115 0.64 -17.31 4.61
CA ALA A 115 1.07 -15.97 4.20
C ALA A 115 2.32 -15.56 4.97
N THR A 116 3.30 -15.01 4.28
CA THR A 116 4.59 -14.61 4.86
C THR A 116 4.75 -13.10 5.00
N GLU A 117 3.87 -12.34 4.36
CA GLU A 117 3.97 -10.87 4.32
C GLU A 117 2.58 -10.24 4.31
N ILE A 118 2.48 -9.11 5.01
CA ILE A 118 1.31 -8.23 4.96
C ILE A 118 1.76 -6.86 4.46
N ALA A 119 1.03 -6.29 3.51
CA ALA A 119 1.24 -4.94 3.03
C ALA A 119 0.16 -4.05 3.61
N VAL A 120 0.55 -3.11 4.48
CA VAL A 120 -0.38 -2.16 5.12
C VAL A 120 -0.33 -0.82 4.39
N THR A 121 -1.47 -0.11 4.34
CA THR A 121 -1.53 1.20 3.71
C THR A 121 -0.67 2.20 4.48
N ALA A 122 0.26 2.88 3.78
CA ALA A 122 1.10 3.91 4.38
C ALA A 122 0.24 5.14 4.74
N PRO A 123 0.62 5.92 5.78
CA PRO A 123 -0.14 7.09 6.20
C PRO A 123 -0.07 8.26 5.22
N TYR A 124 0.99 8.32 4.42
CA TYR A 124 1.13 9.27 3.32
C TYR A 124 0.69 8.60 2.03
N THR A 125 0.14 9.37 1.10
CA THR A 125 -0.30 8.85 -0.19
C THR A 125 0.69 9.24 -1.27
N ILE A 126 0.69 8.51 -2.38
CA ILE A 126 1.50 8.89 -3.55
C ILE A 126 1.05 10.24 -4.10
N TYR A 127 -0.20 10.61 -3.86
CA TYR A 127 -0.75 11.89 -4.32
C TYR A 127 0.00 13.07 -3.70
N ASP A 128 0.30 12.99 -2.40
CA ASP A 128 1.06 14.03 -1.70
C ASP A 128 2.48 14.12 -2.26
N SER A 129 3.12 12.99 -2.49
CA SER A 129 4.48 12.95 -3.04
C SER A 129 4.55 13.44 -4.48
N LEU A 130 3.50 13.16 -5.26
CA LEU A 130 3.45 13.55 -6.68
C LEU A 130 2.96 14.98 -6.90
N GLY A 131 2.30 15.59 -5.91
CA GLY A 131 1.66 16.89 -6.08
C GLY A 131 0.36 16.84 -6.88
N MET A 132 -0.36 15.73 -6.77
CA MET A 132 -1.59 15.44 -7.50
C MET A 132 -2.68 15.01 -6.52
N THR A 133 -3.95 15.33 -6.80
CA THR A 133 -5.06 14.88 -5.98
C THR A 133 -5.53 13.50 -6.40
N ALA A 134 -6.20 12.79 -5.46
CA ALA A 134 -6.80 11.49 -5.77
C ALA A 134 -7.86 11.60 -6.87
N GLU A 135 -8.63 12.68 -6.89
CA GLU A 135 -9.68 12.92 -7.89
C GLU A 135 -9.07 13.05 -9.29
N GLU A 136 -7.99 13.81 -9.42
CA GLU A 136 -7.30 14.01 -10.69
C GLU A 136 -6.75 12.68 -11.23
N LEU A 137 -6.11 11.88 -10.37
CA LEU A 137 -5.56 10.60 -10.77
C LEU A 137 -6.67 9.63 -11.18
N ASN A 138 -7.77 9.57 -10.43
CA ASN A 138 -8.91 8.71 -10.76
C ASN A 138 -9.53 9.09 -12.09
N GLN A 139 -9.64 10.39 -12.38
CA GLN A 139 -10.14 10.86 -13.67
C GLN A 139 -9.25 10.41 -14.82
N ILE A 140 -7.94 10.51 -14.68
CA ILE A 140 -6.98 10.03 -15.69
C ILE A 140 -7.14 8.52 -15.89
N LYS A 141 -7.26 7.75 -14.81
CA LYS A 141 -7.44 6.30 -14.88
C LYS A 141 -8.73 5.93 -15.61
N GLU A 142 -9.83 6.62 -15.35
CA GLU A 142 -11.09 6.39 -16.05
C GLU A 142 -10.98 6.66 -17.55
N GLU A 143 -10.35 7.76 -17.93
CA GLU A 143 -10.12 8.08 -19.33
C GLU A 143 -9.26 7.03 -20.03
N LEU A 144 -8.22 6.54 -19.37
CA LEU A 144 -7.35 5.48 -19.90
C LEU A 144 -8.10 4.17 -20.06
N ALA A 145 -8.97 3.83 -19.11
CA ALA A 145 -9.75 2.60 -19.17
C ALA A 145 -10.79 2.60 -20.29
N ASN A 146 -11.21 3.78 -20.75
CA ASN A 146 -12.19 3.95 -21.83
C ASN A 146 -11.57 4.04 -23.23
N GLU A 147 -10.27 4.04 -23.31
CA GLU A 147 -9.56 4.08 -24.60
C GLU A 147 -9.36 2.72 -25.23
#